data_e85778d1e8ff9595c40dafddf3a74e3e
#
_entry.id   e85778d1e8ff9595c40dafddf3a74e3e
#
_cell.length_a   1.000
_cell.length_b   1.000
_cell.length_c   1.000
_cell.angle_alpha   90.00
_cell.angle_beta   90.00
_cell.angle_gamma   90.00
#
_symmetry.space_group_name_H-M   'P 1'
#
loop_
_entity.id
_entity.type
_entity.pdbx_description
1 polymer ?
#
loop_
_entity_poly.entity_id
_entity_poly.type
_entity_poly.pdbx_seq_one_letter_code
_entity_poly.pdbx_strand_id
1 'polypeptide(L)'
;ETGIIQMTTRTPTMVAMTAITLAHLSGDRFILGLGPSGPQVVEGWHGVPYGKPLTRLREYVQIIKQILERKKPLEFEGEHYQFPFRGDGSTGLGIPLKSILHGNSGMQIVTGAISPAGVSAAASLVDGFIPIYMDPSRFDVFSDHIEKGFQKSEKKRSLNEFAVMPMCIVNIDDDIEKASQPARENIAFYVGGMGARNKNFYNDYAKRIGFEDAAVKI
;
A
#
# COMPACT_ATOMS: atom_id res chain seq x y z
N GLU A 1 10.86 0.73 7.39
CA GLU A 1 9.52 0.91 6.82
C GLU A 1 8.55 -0.17 7.26
N THR A 2 7.27 0.01 6.97
CA THR A 2 6.27 -1.07 7.04
C THR A 2 6.00 -1.62 5.63
N GLY A 3 6.05 -2.92 5.47
CA GLY A 3 5.82 -3.55 4.18
C GLY A 3 4.67 -4.57 4.17
N ILE A 4 3.49 -4.18 4.40
CA ILE A 4 2.72 -2.93 4.54
C ILE A 4 1.77 -2.99 5.75
N ILE A 5 1.25 -1.85 6.23
CA ILE A 5 0.08 -1.82 7.11
C ILE A 5 -1.18 -1.96 6.25
N GLN A 6 -2.01 -2.96 6.57
CA GLN A 6 -3.29 -3.17 5.88
C GLN A 6 -4.31 -2.13 6.36
N MET A 7 -4.87 -1.35 5.42
CA MET A 7 -5.77 -0.24 5.73
C MET A 7 -7.10 -0.66 6.37
N THR A 8 -7.55 -1.89 6.11
CA THR A 8 -8.83 -2.39 6.63
C THR A 8 -8.77 -2.88 8.07
N THR A 9 -7.57 -3.03 8.64
CA THR A 9 -7.38 -3.55 10.00
C THR A 9 -7.27 -2.46 11.06
N ARG A 10 -7.04 -1.21 10.64
CA ARG A 10 -6.81 -0.07 11.54
C ARG A 10 -7.42 1.20 10.98
N THR A 11 -7.86 2.08 11.87
CA THR A 11 -8.31 3.42 11.45
C THR A 11 -7.14 4.28 10.97
N PRO A 12 -7.35 5.21 10.02
CA PRO A 12 -6.30 6.10 9.55
C PRO A 12 -5.71 6.96 10.67
N THR A 13 -6.51 7.34 11.67
CA THR A 13 -6.06 8.09 12.86
C THR A 13 -5.09 7.27 13.71
N MET A 14 -5.40 5.99 13.96
CA MET A 14 -4.52 5.10 14.70
C MET A 14 -3.19 4.89 13.95
N VAL A 15 -3.24 4.67 12.65
CA VAL A 15 -2.03 4.49 11.83
C VAL A 15 -1.19 5.75 11.79
N ALA A 16 -1.81 6.93 11.65
CA ALA A 16 -1.08 8.19 11.68
C ALA A 16 -0.33 8.40 13.02
N MET A 17 -1.00 8.16 14.16
CA MET A 17 -0.36 8.28 15.48
C MET A 17 0.75 7.25 15.68
N THR A 18 0.55 6.01 15.24
CA THR A 18 1.59 4.96 15.27
C THR A 18 2.80 5.38 14.42
N ALA A 19 2.57 5.88 13.21
CA ALA A 19 3.63 6.33 12.31
C ALA A 19 4.42 7.52 12.91
N ILE A 20 3.73 8.48 13.53
CA ILE A 20 4.37 9.60 14.24
C ILE A 20 5.27 9.07 15.36
N THR A 21 4.78 8.13 16.17
CA THR A 21 5.56 7.54 17.27
C THR A 21 6.81 6.82 16.74
N LEU A 22 6.67 6.04 15.68
CA LEU A 22 7.80 5.32 15.05
C LEU A 22 8.79 6.29 14.39
N ALA A 23 8.32 7.38 13.81
CA ALA A 23 9.19 8.44 13.29
C ALA A 23 10.02 9.08 14.41
N HIS A 24 9.41 9.46 15.53
CA HIS A 24 10.14 10.00 16.70
C HIS A 24 11.18 9.00 17.23
N LEU A 25 10.82 7.73 17.38
CA LEU A 25 11.74 6.70 17.87
C LEU A 25 12.90 6.43 16.92
N SER A 26 12.70 6.62 15.62
CA SER A 26 13.72 6.37 14.59
C SER A 26 14.51 7.63 14.20
N GLY A 27 14.26 8.80 14.79
CA GLY A 27 14.85 10.06 14.36
C GLY A 27 14.44 10.41 12.93
N ASP A 28 13.13 10.38 12.64
CA ASP A 28 12.49 10.68 11.37
C ASP A 28 12.92 9.80 10.17
N ARG A 29 13.46 8.59 10.44
CA ARG A 29 13.85 7.64 9.40
C ARG A 29 12.75 6.63 9.04
N PHE A 30 11.55 6.78 9.61
CA PHE A 30 10.44 5.86 9.36
C PHE A 30 9.73 6.18 8.06
N ILE A 31 9.44 5.14 7.27
CA ILE A 31 8.64 5.21 6.04
C ILE A 31 7.35 4.44 6.27
N LEU A 32 6.21 5.07 6.01
CA LEU A 32 4.91 4.47 6.18
C LEU A 32 4.46 3.72 4.91
N GLY A 33 4.55 2.40 4.92
CA GLY A 33 4.01 1.55 3.86
C GLY A 33 2.57 1.13 4.16
N LEU A 34 1.66 1.42 3.24
CA LEU A 34 0.23 1.12 3.30
C LEU A 34 -0.18 0.14 2.20
N GLY A 35 -1.28 -0.56 2.37
CA GLY A 35 -1.82 -1.38 1.30
C GLY A 35 -3.25 -1.86 1.54
N PRO A 36 -3.98 -2.14 0.45
CA PRO A 36 -5.36 -2.63 0.54
C PRO A 36 -5.47 -4.09 0.95
N SER A 37 -4.38 -4.86 0.90
CA SER A 37 -4.39 -6.33 0.96
C SER A 37 -5.21 -6.96 -0.19
N GLY A 38 -5.53 -8.24 -0.10
CA GLY A 38 -6.40 -8.96 -1.04
C GLY A 38 -7.78 -9.25 -0.46
N PRO A 39 -8.80 -9.50 -1.29
CA PRO A 39 -10.16 -9.80 -0.82
C PRO A 39 -10.22 -11.03 0.09
N GLN A 40 -9.36 -12.04 -0.14
CA GLN A 40 -9.30 -13.23 0.69
C GLN A 40 -8.95 -12.93 2.15
N VAL A 41 -8.03 -12.00 2.36
CA VAL A 41 -7.62 -11.57 3.71
C VAL A 41 -8.65 -10.58 4.28
N VAL A 42 -9.07 -9.60 3.48
CA VAL A 42 -9.97 -8.54 3.97
C VAL A 42 -11.35 -9.09 4.31
N GLU A 43 -11.93 -9.90 3.44
CA GLU A 43 -13.27 -10.48 3.66
C GLU A 43 -13.20 -11.76 4.47
N GLY A 44 -12.23 -12.66 4.16
CA GLY A 44 -12.14 -13.96 4.78
C GLY A 44 -11.54 -13.97 6.19
N TRP A 45 -10.59 -13.06 6.48
CA TRP A 45 -9.92 -13.03 7.78
C TRP A 45 -10.36 -11.84 8.66
N HIS A 46 -10.56 -10.66 8.07
CA HIS A 46 -10.95 -9.47 8.83
C HIS A 46 -12.47 -9.26 8.88
N GLY A 47 -13.25 -9.98 8.06
CA GLY A 47 -14.71 -9.91 8.07
C GLY A 47 -15.29 -8.56 7.65
N VAL A 48 -14.57 -7.81 6.83
CA VAL A 48 -14.99 -6.49 6.35
C VAL A 48 -15.03 -6.45 4.82
N PRO A 49 -15.91 -5.65 4.20
CA PRO A 49 -16.01 -5.56 2.75
C PRO A 49 -14.70 -5.07 2.10
N TYR A 50 -14.25 -5.73 1.06
CA TYR A 50 -13.10 -5.27 0.26
C TYR A 50 -13.43 -3.96 -0.47
N GLY A 51 -14.58 -3.89 -1.13
CA GLY A 51 -15.15 -2.70 -1.73
C GLY A 51 -14.26 -2.08 -2.82
N LYS A 52 -14.07 -0.76 -2.72
CA LYS A 52 -13.27 0.06 -3.65
C LYS A 52 -11.89 0.38 -3.05
N PRO A 53 -10.90 -0.51 -3.15
CA PRO A 53 -9.63 -0.38 -2.42
C PRO A 53 -8.82 0.87 -2.80
N LEU A 54 -8.87 1.32 -4.04
CA LEU A 54 -8.13 2.51 -4.49
C LEU A 54 -8.80 3.82 -4.01
N THR A 55 -10.12 3.87 -3.91
CA THR A 55 -10.84 4.99 -3.28
C THR A 55 -10.48 5.05 -1.80
N ARG A 56 -10.53 3.90 -1.11
CA ARG A 56 -10.12 3.79 0.30
C ARG A 56 -8.68 4.25 0.51
N LEU A 57 -7.74 3.84 -0.36
CA LEU A 57 -6.35 4.28 -0.29
C LEU A 57 -6.23 5.80 -0.38
N ARG A 58 -6.94 6.42 -1.33
CA ARG A 58 -6.92 7.88 -1.49
C ARG A 58 -7.40 8.59 -0.23
N GLU A 59 -8.56 8.23 0.28
CA GLU A 59 -9.14 8.83 1.48
C GLU A 59 -8.23 8.61 2.70
N TYR A 60 -7.72 7.40 2.86
CA TYR A 60 -6.82 7.04 3.95
C TYR A 60 -5.55 7.89 3.97
N VAL A 61 -4.92 8.05 2.80
CA VAL A 61 -3.71 8.88 2.65
C VAL A 61 -4.02 10.36 2.90
N GLN A 62 -5.15 10.86 2.40
CA GLN A 62 -5.57 12.25 2.64
C GLN A 62 -5.78 12.53 4.13
N ILE A 63 -6.42 11.63 4.85
CA ILE A 63 -6.63 11.75 6.30
C ILE A 63 -5.29 11.75 7.04
N ILE A 64 -4.38 10.81 6.72
CA ILE A 64 -3.06 10.76 7.34
C ILE A 64 -2.29 12.06 7.07
N LYS A 65 -2.26 12.56 5.85
CA LYS A 65 -1.58 13.82 5.50
C LYS A 65 -2.15 15.01 6.30
N GLN A 66 -3.47 15.12 6.46
CA GLN A 66 -4.08 16.15 7.30
C GLN A 66 -3.62 16.05 8.76
N ILE A 67 -3.52 14.83 9.30
CA ILE A 67 -3.05 14.60 10.67
C ILE A 67 -1.57 14.97 10.83
N LEU A 68 -0.71 14.59 9.88
CA LEU A 68 0.72 14.94 9.88
C LEU A 68 0.94 16.45 9.77
N GLU A 69 0.18 17.13 8.90
CA GLU A 69 0.26 18.59 8.76
C GLU A 69 -0.26 19.33 10.00
N ARG A 70 -1.21 18.77 10.72
CA ARG A 70 -1.78 19.29 11.98
C ARG A 70 -2.23 20.77 11.93
N LYS A 71 -2.54 21.30 10.74
CA LYS A 71 -2.95 22.71 10.57
C LYS A 71 -4.27 23.03 11.26
N LYS A 72 -5.24 22.13 11.13
CA LYS A 72 -6.60 22.26 11.71
C LYS A 72 -7.07 20.94 12.33
N PRO A 73 -8.14 20.93 13.16
CA PRO A 73 -8.79 19.69 13.56
C PRO A 73 -9.18 18.85 12.34
N LEU A 74 -9.18 17.52 12.50
CA LEU A 74 -9.50 16.59 11.42
C LEU A 74 -10.98 16.68 11.09
N GLU A 75 -11.27 17.06 9.85
CA GLU A 75 -12.58 16.97 9.23
C GLU A 75 -12.41 16.30 7.87
N PHE A 76 -13.22 15.29 7.61
CA PHE A 76 -13.16 14.55 6.35
C PHE A 76 -14.54 13.97 6.02
N GLU A 77 -14.94 14.07 4.76
CA GLU A 77 -16.15 13.49 4.21
C GLU A 77 -15.79 12.71 2.95
N GLY A 78 -15.91 11.38 3.01
CA GLY A 78 -15.57 10.47 1.92
C GLY A 78 -16.55 9.32 1.80
N GLU A 79 -16.29 8.40 0.90
CA GLU A 79 -17.11 7.21 0.69
C GLU A 79 -16.88 6.17 1.80
N HIS A 80 -15.64 6.06 2.30
CA HIS A 80 -15.25 5.06 3.30
C HIS A 80 -15.04 5.65 4.68
N TYR A 81 -14.75 6.94 4.78
CA TYR A 81 -14.41 7.60 6.04
C TYR A 81 -15.14 8.91 6.22
N GLN A 82 -15.64 9.12 7.43
CA GLN A 82 -16.29 10.38 7.87
C GLN A 82 -15.71 10.79 9.23
N PHE A 83 -15.20 12.00 9.33
CA PHE A 83 -14.65 12.58 10.57
C PHE A 83 -15.21 14.00 10.79
N PRO A 84 -15.89 14.30 11.91
CA PRO A 84 -16.40 13.33 12.88
C PRO A 84 -17.49 12.45 12.28
N PHE A 85 -17.67 11.24 12.83
CA PHE A 85 -18.70 10.31 12.38
C PHE A 85 -20.10 10.84 12.72
N ARG A 86 -20.99 10.85 11.71
CA ARG A 86 -22.38 11.33 11.81
C ARG A 86 -23.42 10.37 11.25
N GLY A 87 -22.98 9.15 10.91
CA GLY A 87 -23.86 8.11 10.37
C GLY A 87 -24.71 7.43 11.44
N ASP A 88 -25.42 6.39 11.03
CA ASP A 88 -26.27 5.60 11.92
C ASP A 88 -25.48 5.06 13.13
N GLY A 89 -26.04 5.18 14.32
CA GLY A 89 -25.39 4.83 15.58
C GLY A 89 -24.52 5.94 16.17
N SER A 90 -24.40 7.12 15.53
CA SER A 90 -23.69 8.27 16.11
C SER A 90 -24.44 8.80 17.35
N THR A 91 -23.68 9.13 18.39
CA THR A 91 -24.23 9.83 19.58
C THR A 91 -24.46 11.33 19.33
N GLY A 92 -23.96 11.87 18.23
CA GLY A 92 -23.95 13.30 17.93
C GLY A 92 -22.94 14.13 18.74
N LEU A 93 -22.17 13.50 19.65
CA LEU A 93 -21.18 14.18 20.51
C LEU A 93 -19.78 14.28 19.90
N GLY A 94 -19.55 13.65 18.73
CA GLY A 94 -18.26 13.71 18.04
C GLY A 94 -17.94 15.13 17.56
N ILE A 95 -16.75 15.61 17.90
CA ILE A 95 -16.20 16.89 17.45
C ILE A 95 -14.88 16.69 16.70
N PRO A 96 -14.50 17.60 15.79
CA PRO A 96 -13.19 17.56 15.15
C PRO A 96 -12.06 17.70 16.17
N LEU A 97 -11.07 16.80 16.09
CA LEU A 97 -9.92 16.76 17.00
C LEU A 97 -8.61 16.89 16.25
N LYS A 98 -7.56 17.37 16.93
CA LYS A 98 -6.18 17.30 16.48
C LYS A 98 -5.44 16.18 17.21
N SER A 99 -4.48 15.52 16.54
CA SER A 99 -3.51 14.67 17.23
C SER A 99 -2.78 15.46 18.31
N ILE A 100 -2.56 14.86 19.49
CA ILE A 100 -1.67 15.42 20.52
C ILE A 100 -0.21 15.26 20.13
N LEU A 101 0.11 14.25 19.29
CA LEU A 101 1.47 14.05 18.76
C LEU A 101 1.72 15.01 17.59
N HIS A 102 2.91 15.53 17.51
CA HIS A 102 3.38 16.37 16.43
C HIS A 102 4.14 15.52 15.41
N GLY A 103 3.57 15.35 14.21
CA GLY A 103 4.18 14.59 13.13
C GLY A 103 5.08 15.46 12.25
N ASN A 104 5.90 14.78 11.45
CA ASN A 104 6.66 15.38 10.36
C ASN A 104 5.81 15.27 9.07
N SER A 105 5.39 16.41 8.51
CA SER A 105 4.63 16.44 7.26
C SER A 105 5.42 15.95 6.03
N GLY A 106 6.74 15.85 6.17
CA GLY A 106 7.65 15.28 5.17
C GLY A 106 7.83 13.76 5.29
N MET A 107 7.13 13.08 6.22
CA MET A 107 7.18 11.62 6.33
C MET A 107 6.78 10.98 4.99
N GLN A 108 7.64 10.09 4.49
CA GLN A 108 7.36 9.37 3.26
C GLN A 108 6.24 8.34 3.47
N ILE A 109 5.30 8.34 2.54
CA ILE A 109 4.22 7.35 2.47
C ILE A 109 4.38 6.58 1.17
N VAL A 110 4.40 5.25 1.26
CA VAL A 110 4.48 4.35 0.11
C VAL A 110 3.34 3.34 0.14
N THR A 111 3.06 2.66 -0.97
CA THR A 111 2.00 1.66 -1.01
C THR A 111 2.42 0.40 -1.76
N GLY A 112 1.98 -0.77 -1.29
CA GLY A 112 2.11 -2.02 -2.02
C GLY A 112 1.27 -1.99 -3.29
N ALA A 113 1.88 -2.16 -4.46
CA ALA A 113 1.18 -2.16 -5.74
C ALA A 113 1.94 -2.97 -6.79
N ILE A 114 1.20 -3.79 -7.57
CA ILE A 114 1.70 -4.49 -8.75
C ILE A 114 0.74 -4.38 -9.93
N SER A 115 -0.55 -4.08 -9.68
CA SER A 115 -1.52 -3.92 -10.77
C SER A 115 -1.38 -2.55 -11.46
N PRO A 116 -1.72 -2.44 -12.75
CA PRO A 116 -1.70 -1.17 -13.48
C PRO A 116 -2.41 -0.01 -12.77
N ALA A 117 -3.61 -0.27 -12.28
CA ALA A 117 -4.40 0.73 -11.57
C ALA A 117 -3.79 1.09 -10.20
N GLY A 118 -3.24 0.08 -9.47
CA GLY A 118 -2.56 0.28 -8.20
C GLY A 118 -1.30 1.15 -8.34
N VAL A 119 -0.46 0.85 -9.35
CA VAL A 119 0.76 1.64 -9.63
C VAL A 119 0.41 3.08 -10.02
N SER A 120 -0.59 3.28 -10.87
CA SER A 120 -1.06 4.63 -11.22
C SER A 120 -1.62 5.39 -10.01
N ALA A 121 -2.35 4.70 -9.11
CA ALA A 121 -2.82 5.30 -7.87
C ALA A 121 -1.65 5.67 -6.94
N ALA A 122 -0.66 4.79 -6.78
CA ALA A 122 0.55 5.07 -6.01
C ALA A 122 1.24 6.35 -6.52
N ALA A 123 1.54 6.41 -7.81
CA ALA A 123 2.22 7.53 -8.43
C ALA A 123 1.43 8.86 -8.30
N SER A 124 0.11 8.81 -8.24
CA SER A 124 -0.72 10.01 -8.06
C SER A 124 -0.84 10.48 -6.61
N LEU A 125 -0.73 9.58 -5.61
CA LEU A 125 -1.16 9.84 -4.24
C LEU A 125 -0.02 9.89 -3.22
N VAL A 126 1.01 9.03 -3.39
CA VAL A 126 2.04 8.75 -2.38
C VAL A 126 3.45 8.92 -2.96
N ASP A 127 4.47 8.75 -2.14
CA ASP A 127 5.86 9.11 -2.48
C ASP A 127 6.64 7.93 -3.10
N GLY A 128 5.99 6.77 -3.22
CA GLY A 128 6.59 5.59 -3.83
C GLY A 128 5.69 4.36 -3.77
N PHE A 129 6.17 3.24 -4.30
CA PHE A 129 5.48 1.97 -4.20
C PHE A 129 6.43 0.80 -3.94
N ILE A 130 5.85 -0.27 -3.39
CA ILE A 130 6.53 -1.51 -3.03
C ILE A 130 6.00 -2.60 -3.96
N PRO A 131 6.69 -2.88 -5.09
CA PRO A 131 6.39 -4.04 -5.91
C PRO A 131 6.93 -5.32 -5.27
N ILE A 132 6.17 -6.41 -5.33
CA ILE A 132 6.66 -7.75 -5.01
C ILE A 132 7.17 -8.43 -6.28
N TYR A 133 8.21 -9.28 -6.17
CA TYR A 133 8.78 -10.05 -7.29
C TYR A 133 9.18 -9.20 -8.50
N MET A 134 9.69 -8.01 -8.26
CA MET A 134 10.11 -7.13 -9.34
C MET A 134 11.35 -7.68 -10.05
N ASP A 135 11.25 -7.82 -11.36
CA ASP A 135 12.38 -8.00 -12.24
C ASP A 135 12.83 -6.61 -12.75
N PRO A 136 14.05 -6.15 -12.39
CA PRO A 136 14.54 -4.85 -12.83
C PRO A 136 14.63 -4.70 -14.35
N SER A 137 14.84 -5.81 -15.07
CA SER A 137 14.88 -5.82 -16.55
C SER A 137 13.52 -5.61 -17.19
N ARG A 138 12.44 -5.76 -16.40
CA ARG A 138 11.06 -5.60 -16.82
C ARG A 138 10.37 -4.41 -16.15
N PHE A 139 11.12 -3.34 -15.89
CA PHE A 139 10.55 -2.09 -15.35
C PHE A 139 9.52 -1.45 -16.30
N ASP A 140 9.58 -1.79 -17.57
CA ASP A 140 8.61 -1.39 -18.60
C ASP A 140 7.15 -1.64 -18.19
N VAL A 141 6.88 -2.73 -17.46
CA VAL A 141 5.53 -3.07 -17.01
C VAL A 141 4.94 -2.07 -15.99
N PHE A 142 5.74 -1.18 -15.45
CA PHE A 142 5.34 -0.14 -14.50
C PHE A 142 5.40 1.27 -15.06
N SER A 143 6.35 1.57 -15.97
CA SER A 143 6.69 2.93 -16.42
C SER A 143 5.50 3.72 -16.90
N ASP A 144 4.70 3.19 -17.83
CA ASP A 144 3.51 3.88 -18.37
C ASP A 144 2.45 4.17 -17.30
N HIS A 145 2.33 3.28 -16.33
CA HIS A 145 1.35 3.44 -15.24
C HIS A 145 1.81 4.47 -14.21
N ILE A 146 3.11 4.55 -13.96
CA ILE A 146 3.71 5.60 -13.13
C ILE A 146 3.47 6.96 -13.79
N GLU A 147 3.76 7.09 -15.08
CA GLU A 147 3.58 8.33 -15.82
C GLU A 147 2.11 8.79 -15.83
N LYS A 148 1.18 7.88 -16.11
CA LYS A 148 -0.27 8.15 -16.00
C LYS A 148 -0.69 8.58 -14.59
N GLY A 149 -0.02 8.07 -13.56
CA GLY A 149 -0.23 8.49 -12.19
C GLY A 149 0.29 9.91 -11.92
N PHE A 150 1.47 10.24 -12.39
CA PHE A 150 2.03 11.59 -12.27
C PHE A 150 1.16 12.66 -12.94
N GLN A 151 0.59 12.34 -14.11
CA GLN A 151 -0.36 13.24 -14.80
C GLN A 151 -1.64 13.51 -14.00
N LYS A 152 -2.04 12.59 -13.12
CA LYS A 152 -3.21 12.72 -12.24
C LYS A 152 -2.89 13.32 -10.87
N SER A 153 -1.61 13.51 -10.57
CA SER A 153 -1.17 14.05 -9.29
C SER A 153 -1.46 15.54 -9.20
N GLU A 154 -1.91 16.00 -8.04
CA GLU A 154 -2.06 17.43 -7.75
C GLU A 154 -0.71 18.18 -7.70
N LYS A 155 0.37 17.44 -7.49
CA LYS A 155 1.74 17.96 -7.45
C LYS A 155 2.48 17.52 -8.71
N LYS A 156 3.33 18.39 -9.26
CA LYS A 156 4.28 17.98 -10.30
C LYS A 156 5.23 16.95 -9.71
N ARG A 157 5.33 15.79 -10.34
CA ARG A 157 6.16 14.66 -9.90
C ARG A 157 7.06 14.16 -11.03
N SER A 158 8.17 13.59 -10.64
CA SER A 158 9.12 12.94 -11.56
C SER A 158 9.57 11.59 -10.98
N LEU A 159 10.11 10.72 -11.82
CA LEU A 159 10.62 9.42 -11.38
C LEU A 159 11.79 9.56 -10.40
N ASN A 160 12.57 10.63 -10.47
CA ASN A 160 13.68 10.88 -9.56
C ASN A 160 13.25 11.15 -8.11
N GLU A 161 11.97 11.54 -7.92
CA GLU A 161 11.38 11.86 -6.62
C GLU A 161 10.40 10.77 -6.15
N PHE A 162 10.24 9.70 -6.93
CA PHE A 162 9.29 8.64 -6.68
C PHE A 162 10.02 7.33 -6.33
N ALA A 163 9.91 6.89 -5.10
CA ALA A 163 10.61 5.70 -4.62
C ALA A 163 10.02 4.41 -5.22
N VAL A 164 10.87 3.58 -5.79
CA VAL A 164 10.53 2.20 -6.18
C VAL A 164 11.30 1.27 -5.26
N MET A 165 10.60 0.58 -4.36
CA MET A 165 11.18 -0.15 -3.22
C MET A 165 10.82 -1.64 -3.29
N PRO A 166 11.44 -2.42 -4.19
CA PRO A 166 11.10 -3.83 -4.35
C PRO A 166 11.49 -4.64 -3.10
N MET A 167 10.61 -5.58 -2.72
CA MET A 167 10.94 -6.57 -1.70
C MET A 167 11.81 -7.68 -2.33
N CYS A 168 12.96 -7.95 -1.71
CA CYS A 168 13.83 -9.04 -2.08
C CYS A 168 13.85 -10.12 -1.01
N ILE A 169 13.69 -11.38 -1.42
CA ILE A 169 13.93 -12.54 -0.57
C ILE A 169 15.42 -12.82 -0.61
N VAL A 170 16.09 -12.81 0.55
CA VAL A 170 17.50 -13.10 0.67
C VAL A 170 17.66 -14.37 1.51
N ASN A 171 18.33 -15.37 0.95
CA ASN A 171 18.74 -16.58 1.65
C ASN A 171 20.20 -16.91 1.31
N ILE A 172 20.97 -17.31 2.29
CA ILE A 172 22.40 -17.59 2.17
C ILE A 172 22.63 -19.04 2.54
N ASP A 173 23.10 -19.84 1.58
CA ASP A 173 23.49 -21.23 1.76
C ASP A 173 24.59 -21.57 0.71
N ASP A 174 25.49 -22.46 1.03
CA ASP A 174 26.52 -22.94 0.09
C ASP A 174 25.94 -23.78 -1.06
N ASP A 175 24.77 -24.37 -0.83
CA ASP A 175 23.98 -25.12 -1.81
C ASP A 175 22.89 -24.22 -2.42
N ILE A 176 23.04 -23.94 -3.72
CA ILE A 176 22.11 -23.06 -4.46
C ILE A 176 20.66 -23.60 -4.48
N GLU A 177 20.46 -24.90 -4.48
CA GLU A 177 19.12 -25.50 -4.45
C GLU A 177 18.44 -25.23 -3.09
N LYS A 178 19.18 -25.40 -1.99
CA LYS A 178 18.69 -25.04 -0.65
C LYS A 178 18.50 -23.55 -0.51
N ALA A 179 19.42 -22.73 -1.00
CA ALA A 179 19.30 -21.27 -0.97
C ALA A 179 18.05 -20.78 -1.71
N SER A 180 17.69 -21.40 -2.83
CA SER A 180 16.54 -20.99 -3.64
C SER A 180 15.20 -21.51 -3.16
N GLN A 181 15.16 -22.56 -2.33
CA GLN A 181 13.92 -23.23 -1.93
C GLN A 181 12.90 -22.32 -1.24
N PRO A 182 13.26 -21.48 -0.24
CA PRO A 182 12.29 -20.58 0.39
C PRO A 182 11.67 -19.54 -0.59
N ALA A 183 12.45 -19.10 -1.57
CA ALA A 183 11.94 -18.19 -2.59
C ALA A 183 10.96 -18.91 -3.54
N ARG A 184 11.26 -20.14 -3.95
CA ARG A 184 10.37 -20.98 -4.77
C ARG A 184 9.03 -21.24 -4.08
N GLU A 185 9.06 -21.61 -2.80
CA GLU A 185 7.86 -21.86 -1.99
C GLU A 185 7.01 -20.59 -1.84
N ASN A 186 7.66 -19.46 -1.58
CA ASN A 186 6.97 -18.17 -1.45
C ASN A 186 6.31 -17.75 -2.77
N ILE A 187 7.01 -17.87 -3.91
CA ILE A 187 6.47 -17.56 -5.24
C ILE A 187 5.30 -18.49 -5.57
N ALA A 188 5.45 -19.80 -5.36
CA ALA A 188 4.40 -20.77 -5.61
C ALA A 188 3.14 -20.49 -4.77
N PHE A 189 3.33 -20.14 -3.49
CA PHE A 189 2.22 -19.79 -2.60
C PHE A 189 1.46 -18.55 -3.11
N TYR A 190 2.15 -17.47 -3.48
CA TYR A 190 1.48 -16.25 -3.91
C TYR A 190 0.90 -16.37 -5.33
N VAL A 191 1.67 -16.92 -6.27
CA VAL A 191 1.24 -17.02 -7.68
C VAL A 191 0.16 -18.10 -7.85
N GLY A 192 0.25 -19.20 -7.09
CA GLY A 192 -0.70 -20.32 -7.18
C GLY A 192 -1.80 -20.27 -6.12
N GLY A 193 -1.49 -19.91 -4.87
CA GLY A 193 -2.40 -20.08 -3.71
C GLY A 193 -3.14 -18.84 -3.24
N MET A 194 -2.61 -17.63 -3.49
CA MET A 194 -3.19 -16.39 -2.96
C MET A 194 -4.21 -15.75 -3.90
N GLY A 195 -5.31 -16.44 -4.15
CA GLY A 195 -6.39 -15.91 -4.98
C GLY A 195 -7.31 -16.97 -5.53
N ALA A 196 -8.46 -16.57 -6.09
CA ALA A 196 -9.27 -17.46 -6.89
C ALA A 196 -8.54 -17.77 -8.20
N ARG A 197 -8.75 -18.97 -8.75
CA ARG A 197 -8.06 -19.44 -9.96
C ARG A 197 -8.12 -18.48 -11.15
N ASN A 198 -9.18 -17.69 -11.24
CA ASN A 198 -9.45 -16.71 -12.29
C ASN A 198 -9.26 -15.24 -11.82
N LYS A 199 -8.78 -15.01 -10.62
CA LYS A 199 -8.60 -13.65 -10.05
C LYS A 199 -7.49 -13.64 -9.01
N ASN A 200 -6.25 -13.76 -9.49
CA ASN A 200 -5.05 -13.70 -8.67
C ASN A 200 -4.12 -12.60 -9.21
N PHE A 201 -3.93 -11.54 -8.43
CA PHE A 201 -3.10 -10.39 -8.81
C PHE A 201 -1.64 -10.77 -9.07
N TYR A 202 -1.10 -11.74 -8.33
CA TYR A 202 0.28 -12.21 -8.47
C TYR A 202 0.46 -13.06 -9.71
N ASN A 203 -0.52 -13.92 -10.03
CA ASN A 203 -0.55 -14.70 -11.25
C ASN A 203 -0.63 -13.80 -12.49
N ASP A 204 -1.53 -12.81 -12.47
CA ASP A 204 -1.64 -11.82 -13.55
C ASP A 204 -0.37 -10.99 -13.70
N TYR A 205 0.32 -10.71 -12.60
CA TYR A 205 1.60 -10.02 -12.65
C TYR A 205 2.70 -10.90 -13.25
N ALA A 206 2.81 -12.17 -12.84
CA ALA A 206 3.77 -13.11 -13.40
C ALA A 206 3.63 -13.23 -14.92
N LYS A 207 2.40 -13.30 -15.45
CA LYS A 207 2.14 -13.28 -16.90
C LYS A 207 2.67 -12.01 -17.56
N ARG A 208 2.41 -10.83 -16.96
CA ARG A 208 2.87 -9.54 -17.53
C ARG A 208 4.38 -9.39 -17.61
N ILE A 209 5.12 -10.00 -16.69
CA ILE A 209 6.59 -9.98 -16.72
C ILE A 209 7.21 -11.10 -17.54
N GLY A 210 6.39 -11.90 -18.25
CA GLY A 210 6.87 -12.89 -19.22
C GLY A 210 6.90 -14.33 -18.72
N PHE A 211 6.30 -14.64 -17.58
CA PHE A 211 6.21 -15.99 -17.01
C PHE A 211 4.81 -16.62 -17.19
N GLU A 212 4.16 -16.40 -18.34
CA GLU A 212 2.80 -16.88 -18.59
C GLU A 212 2.70 -18.40 -18.49
N ASP A 213 3.62 -19.13 -19.13
CA ASP A 213 3.62 -20.61 -19.13
C ASP A 213 3.75 -21.19 -17.72
N ALA A 214 4.57 -20.59 -16.88
CA ALA A 214 4.71 -21.00 -15.48
C ALA A 214 3.46 -20.64 -14.67
N ALA A 215 2.92 -19.45 -14.84
CA ALA A 215 1.74 -18.97 -14.14
C ALA A 215 0.46 -19.76 -14.46
N VAL A 216 0.37 -20.38 -15.65
CA VAL A 216 -0.76 -21.25 -16.04
C VAL A 216 -0.63 -22.65 -15.45
N LYS A 217 0.60 -23.13 -15.20
CA LYS A 217 0.86 -24.48 -14.68
C LYS A 217 0.73 -24.58 -13.14
N ILE A 218 0.85 -23.47 -12.44
CA ILE A 218 0.65 -23.38 -10.99
C ILE A 218 -0.86 -23.29 -10.68
#